data_6e2deb15a2a50d85296fd8797b604cab
#
_entry.id   6e2deb15a2a50d85296fd8797b604cab
#
_cell.length_a   1.000
_cell.length_b   1.000
_cell.length_c   1.000
_cell.angle_alpha   90.00
_cell.angle_beta   90.00
_cell.angle_gamma   90.00
#
_symmetry.space_group_name_H-M   'P 1'
#
loop_
_entity.id
_entity.type
_entity.pdbx_description
1 polymer ?
#
loop_
_entity_poly.entity_id
_entity_poly.type
_entity_poly.pdbx_seq_one_letter_code
_entity_poly.pdbx_strand_id
1 'polypeptide(L)'
;MTNKKQQNKILLNIYAVLDRPANSFGTPIFLPNEAEAVRTFSQAVNAPNTILGLYPDDFVLCHLGTYDLLLGRFENLSLPKQILAARAVLNSVPVAPRAGERAGGRNRGRS
;
A
#
# COMPACT_ATOMS: atom_id res chain seq x y z
N MET A 1 10.31 -31.70 -15.13
CA MET A 1 9.75 -31.42 -14.72
C MET A 1 9.99 -30.68 -13.76
N THR A 2 10.20 -30.33 -13.40
CA THR A 2 10.48 -29.76 -12.50
C THR A 2 10.06 -28.53 -12.39
N ASN A 3 10.18 -27.87 -13.04
CA ASN A 3 9.86 -26.65 -12.95
C ASN A 3 8.55 -26.45 -12.73
N LYS A 4 7.90 -27.23 -13.02
CA LYS A 4 6.66 -27.09 -12.90
C LYS A 4 6.31 -26.67 -11.61
N LYS A 5 6.95 -26.95 -10.68
CA LYS A 5 6.56 -26.65 -9.49
C LYS A 5 6.58 -25.24 -9.36
N GLN A 6 7.44 -24.58 -9.93
CA GLN A 6 7.47 -23.28 -9.75
C GLN A 6 6.37 -22.65 -10.40
N GLN A 7 5.95 -23.16 -11.43
CA GLN A 7 4.92 -22.57 -12.09
C GLN A 7 3.69 -22.61 -11.36
N ASN A 8 3.56 -23.41 -10.40
CA ASN A 8 2.33 -23.51 -9.71
C ASN A 8 2.27 -22.68 -8.47
N LYS A 9 3.25 -21.83 -8.25
CA LYS A 9 3.18 -21.06 -7.08
C LYS A 9 2.28 -19.88 -7.29
N ILE A 10 1.35 -19.64 -6.44
CA ILE A 10 0.49 -18.49 -6.47
C ILE A 10 0.68 -17.76 -5.17
N LEU A 11 1.36 -16.65 -5.23
CA LEU A 11 1.73 -15.91 -4.03
C LEU A 11 1.04 -14.57 -3.96
N LEU A 12 0.63 -14.20 -2.77
CA LEU A 12 0.24 -12.82 -2.51
C LEU A 12 1.31 -12.23 -1.60
N ASN A 13 1.52 -10.96 -1.73
CA ASN A 13 2.45 -10.25 -0.85
C ASN A 13 1.67 -9.67 0.32
N ILE A 14 2.29 -9.60 1.47
CA ILE A 14 1.66 -9.16 2.69
C ILE A 14 2.24 -7.80 3.05
N TYR A 15 1.37 -6.81 3.23
CA TYR A 15 1.78 -5.46 3.54
C TYR A 15 1.06 -4.96 4.78
N ALA A 16 1.66 -4.05 5.50
CA ALA A 16 0.99 -3.39 6.62
C ALA A 16 1.59 -2.02 6.81
N VAL A 17 0.89 -1.17 7.51
CA VAL A 17 1.35 0.18 7.75
C VAL A 17 1.95 0.25 9.13
N LEU A 18 3.19 0.68 9.22
CA LEU A 18 3.87 0.86 10.50
C LEU A 18 3.49 2.24 11.05
N ASP A 19 3.06 2.26 12.29
CA ASP A 19 2.79 3.47 13.04
C ASP A 19 4.05 3.69 13.86
N ARG A 20 4.91 4.62 13.45
CA ARG A 20 6.19 4.79 14.11
C ARG A 20 6.08 5.21 15.57
N PRO A 21 5.28 6.21 15.91
CA PRO A 21 5.18 6.58 17.32
C PRO A 21 4.71 5.45 18.21
N ALA A 22 3.80 4.62 17.73
CA ALA A 22 3.30 3.50 18.51
C ALA A 22 4.21 2.29 18.38
N ASN A 23 5.10 2.29 17.41
CA ASN A 23 5.99 1.18 17.12
C ASN A 23 5.19 -0.10 16.90
N SER A 24 4.14 0.00 16.14
CA SER A 24 3.29 -1.16 15.87
C SER A 24 2.74 -1.10 14.46
N PHE A 25 2.30 -2.24 13.97
CA PHE A 25 1.78 -2.34 12.62
C PHE A 25 0.27 -2.48 12.63
N GLY A 26 -0.36 -1.94 11.62
CA GLY A 26 -1.78 -2.12 11.45
C GLY A 26 -2.11 -3.50 10.91
N THR A 27 -3.38 -3.70 10.57
CA THR A 27 -3.84 -4.96 10.03
C THR A 27 -3.19 -5.24 8.69
N PRO A 28 -2.67 -6.42 8.47
CA PRO A 28 -2.02 -6.71 7.20
C PRO A 28 -3.02 -6.84 6.07
N ILE A 29 -2.58 -6.52 4.86
CA ILE A 29 -3.38 -6.70 3.68
C ILE A 29 -2.59 -7.55 2.70
N PHE A 30 -3.31 -8.30 1.87
CA PHE A 30 -2.70 -9.22 0.93
C PHE A 30 -2.96 -8.70 -0.48
N LEU A 31 -1.92 -8.41 -1.22
CA LEU A 31 -2.05 -7.83 -2.55
C LEU A 31 -1.04 -8.49 -3.49
N PRO A 32 -1.31 -8.49 -4.77
CA PRO A 32 -0.45 -9.22 -5.71
C PRO A 32 0.94 -8.62 -5.86
N ASN A 33 1.08 -7.32 -5.72
CA ASN A 33 2.39 -6.72 -5.96
C ASN A 33 2.52 -5.37 -5.27
N GLU A 34 3.73 -4.85 -5.28
CA GLU A 34 4.02 -3.60 -4.60
C GLU A 34 3.29 -2.41 -5.21
N ALA A 35 3.09 -2.40 -6.52
CA ALA A 35 2.40 -1.29 -7.15
C ALA A 35 0.96 -1.17 -6.63
N GLU A 36 0.30 -2.31 -6.44
CA GLU A 36 -1.05 -2.29 -5.88
C GLU A 36 -1.03 -1.85 -4.43
N ALA A 37 0.00 -2.22 -3.70
CA ALA A 37 0.12 -1.81 -2.30
C ALA A 37 0.31 -0.30 -2.19
N VAL A 38 1.16 0.26 -3.03
CA VAL A 38 1.41 1.70 -3.03
C VAL A 38 0.13 2.45 -3.41
N ARG A 39 -0.61 1.92 -4.38
CA ARG A 39 -1.83 2.55 -4.79
C ARG A 39 -2.86 2.54 -3.68
N THR A 40 -3.05 1.41 -3.02
CA THR A 40 -3.98 1.29 -1.92
C THR A 40 -3.59 2.23 -0.78
N PHE A 41 -2.30 2.28 -0.48
CA PHE A 41 -1.80 3.14 0.58
C PHE A 41 -2.00 4.62 0.21
N SER A 42 -1.74 4.98 -1.04
CA SER A 42 -1.92 6.33 -1.49
C SER A 42 -3.38 6.78 -1.35
N GLN A 43 -4.30 5.88 -1.68
CA GLN A 43 -5.71 6.19 -1.54
C GLN A 43 -6.08 6.39 -0.08
N ALA A 44 -5.54 5.58 0.80
CA ALA A 44 -5.82 5.70 2.22
C ALA A 44 -5.22 6.99 2.81
N VAL A 45 -4.02 7.35 2.38
CA VAL A 45 -3.37 8.55 2.86
C VAL A 45 -4.15 9.80 2.45
N ASN A 46 -4.69 9.78 1.24
CA ASN A 46 -5.36 10.94 0.70
C ASN A 46 -6.87 10.96 0.93
N ALA A 47 -7.37 10.02 1.69
CA ALA A 47 -8.78 10.01 2.04
C ALA A 47 -9.07 11.16 3.02
N PRO A 48 -10.28 11.65 3.03
CA PRO A 48 -10.62 12.74 3.96
C PRO A 48 -10.48 12.31 5.40
N ASN A 49 -9.92 13.17 6.21
CA ASN A 49 -9.88 12.97 7.66
C ASN A 49 -9.16 11.71 8.13
N THR A 50 -8.17 11.28 7.37
CA THR A 50 -7.40 10.13 7.78
C THR A 50 -6.20 10.55 8.60
N ILE A 51 -5.85 9.78 9.62
CA ILE A 51 -4.67 10.10 10.39
C ILE A 51 -3.41 9.92 9.57
N LEU A 52 -3.47 9.07 8.55
CA LEU A 52 -2.30 8.86 7.68
C LEU A 52 -1.96 10.16 6.95
N GLY A 53 -2.95 10.90 6.54
CA GLY A 53 -2.73 12.15 5.85
C GLY A 53 -2.47 13.31 6.81
N LEU A 54 -2.97 13.21 8.05
CA LEU A 54 -2.75 14.26 9.03
C LEU A 54 -1.34 14.19 9.63
N TYR A 55 -0.79 12.98 9.75
CA TYR A 55 0.53 12.80 10.33
C TYR A 55 1.39 11.97 9.38
N PRO A 56 1.64 12.49 8.18
CA PRO A 56 2.21 11.66 7.11
C PRO A 56 3.64 11.20 7.32
N ASP A 57 4.35 11.79 8.27
CA ASP A 57 5.69 11.32 8.56
C ASP A 57 5.71 10.16 9.55
N ASP A 58 4.56 9.88 10.17
CA ASP A 58 4.50 8.85 11.18
C ASP A 58 4.14 7.47 10.64
N PHE A 59 3.66 7.40 9.42
CA PHE A 59 3.17 6.13 8.89
C PHE A 59 3.96 5.68 7.66
N VAL A 60 4.33 4.41 7.65
CA VAL A 60 5.17 3.85 6.59
C VAL A 60 4.56 2.55 6.10
N LEU A 61 4.43 2.43 4.79
CA LEU A 61 3.98 1.18 4.18
C LEU A 61 5.14 0.19 4.20
N CYS A 62 4.89 -1.01 4.69
CA CYS A 62 5.93 -2.04 4.79
C CYS A 62 5.50 -3.33 4.13
N HIS A 63 6.47 -4.07 3.61
CA HIS A 63 6.25 -5.42 3.08
C HIS A 63 6.69 -6.40 4.15
N LEU A 64 5.84 -7.34 4.50
CA LEU A 64 6.10 -8.26 5.60
C LEU A 64 6.47 -9.67 5.15
N GLY A 65 6.03 -10.08 4.00
CA GLY A 65 6.28 -11.45 3.54
C GLY A 65 5.33 -11.84 2.44
N THR A 66 5.14 -13.14 2.26
CA THR A 66 4.25 -13.67 1.23
C THR A 66 3.33 -14.74 1.81
N TYR A 67 2.25 -15.00 1.10
CA TYR A 67 1.31 -16.05 1.44
C TYR A 67 1.10 -16.90 0.19
N ASP A 68 1.30 -18.21 0.33
CA ASP A 68 1.15 -19.14 -0.77
C ASP A 68 -0.28 -19.67 -0.76
N LEU A 69 -1.05 -19.31 -1.78
CA LEU A 69 -2.44 -19.69 -1.85
C LEU A 69 -2.64 -21.17 -2.10
N LEU A 70 -1.66 -21.83 -2.66
CA LEU A 70 -1.81 -23.26 -2.92
C LEU A 70 -1.49 -24.09 -1.69
N LEU A 71 -0.55 -23.65 -0.88
CA LEU A 71 -0.15 -24.42 0.28
C LEU A 71 -0.70 -23.87 1.60
N GLY A 72 -1.29 -22.69 1.57
CA GLY A 72 -1.79 -22.09 2.80
C GLY A 72 -0.66 -21.73 3.72
N ARG A 73 0.45 -21.26 3.18
CA ARG A 73 1.64 -21.07 3.98
C ARG A 73 2.15 -19.65 3.93
N PHE A 74 2.52 -19.13 5.07
CA PHE A 74 3.12 -17.80 5.17
C PHE A 74 4.63 -17.90 5.17
N GLU A 75 5.28 -16.96 4.50
CA GLU A 75 6.72 -16.85 4.61
C GLU A 75 7.04 -15.44 4.95
N ASN A 76 7.54 -15.20 6.14
CA ASN A 76 7.81 -13.85 6.60
C ASN A 76 9.20 -13.41 6.21
N LEU A 77 9.33 -12.14 5.88
CA LEU A 77 10.67 -11.57 5.71
C LEU A 77 11.31 -11.55 7.10
N SER A 78 12.63 -11.64 7.15
CA SER A 78 13.31 -11.61 8.44
C SER A 78 13.07 -10.27 9.13
N LEU A 79 12.96 -9.20 8.36
CA LEU A 79 12.59 -7.90 8.89
C LEU A 79 11.61 -7.26 7.93
N PRO A 80 10.63 -6.52 8.43
CA PRO A 80 9.75 -5.80 7.53
C PRO A 80 10.53 -4.84 6.65
N LYS A 81 10.16 -4.77 5.39
CA LYS A 81 10.85 -3.90 4.45
C LYS A 81 10.04 -2.64 4.28
N GLN A 82 10.60 -1.50 4.64
CA GLN A 82 9.90 -0.24 4.48
C GLN A 82 9.90 0.15 3.01
N ILE A 83 8.74 0.51 2.49
CA ILE A 83 8.60 0.87 1.09
C ILE A 83 8.60 2.38 0.94
N LEU A 84 7.66 3.06 1.61
CA LEU A 84 7.63 4.50 1.58
C LEU A 84 6.74 5.04 2.69
N ALA A 85 6.97 6.26 3.07
CA ALA A 85 6.16 6.92 4.08
C ALA A 85 4.95 7.56 3.44
N ALA A 86 3.93 7.82 4.24
CA ALA A 86 2.72 8.45 3.75
C ALA A 86 3.03 9.80 3.09
N ARG A 87 4.02 10.50 3.58
CA ARG A 87 4.40 11.78 3.01
C ARG A 87 4.73 11.66 1.52
N ALA A 88 5.31 10.55 1.12
CA ALA A 88 5.73 10.37 -0.27
C ALA A 88 4.56 10.33 -1.23
N VAL A 89 3.38 9.95 -0.76
CA VAL A 89 2.20 9.85 -1.63
C VAL A 89 1.12 10.86 -1.25
N LEU A 90 1.41 11.74 -0.32
CA LEU A 90 0.43 12.73 0.09
C LEU A 90 0.12 13.66 -1.08
N ASN A 91 -1.15 13.83 -1.37
CA ASN A 91 -1.61 14.66 -2.48
C ASN A 91 -1.18 14.18 -3.86
N SER A 92 -0.77 12.94 -3.95
CA SER A 92 -0.34 12.42 -5.23
C SER A 92 -1.37 11.52 -5.82
N VAL A 93 -2.58 11.75 -5.57
CA VAL A 93 -3.62 10.87 -5.97
C VAL A 93 -3.60 10.58 -7.37
N PRO A 94 -3.46 9.40 -7.71
CA PRO A 94 -3.40 9.02 -9.05
C PRO A 94 -4.70 8.84 -9.56
N VAL A 95 -5.53 9.57 -9.51
CA VAL A 95 -6.74 9.29 -9.89
C VAL A 95 -7.11 9.26 -11.17
N ALA A 96 -7.83 8.54 -11.48
CA ALA A 96 -8.41 8.49 -12.68
C ALA A 96 -9.19 9.62 -12.72
N PRO A 97 -9.12 10.30 -13.65
CA PRO A 97 -9.82 11.45 -13.74
C PRO A 97 -11.18 11.18 -13.78
N ARG A 98 -11.91 11.77 -13.17
CA ARG A 98 -13.17 11.56 -13.23
C ARG A 98 -13.65 12.52 -14.05
N ALA A 99 -14.44 12.27 -14.69
CA ALA A 99 -15.03 13.09 -15.56
C ALA A 99 -15.33 14.31 -14.92
N GLY A 100 -15.25 15.24 -15.43
CA GLY A 100 -15.63 16.38 -14.90
C GLY A 100 -14.78 16.91 -13.95
N GLU A 101 -14.00 16.54 -13.67
CA GLU A 101 -13.28 17.01 -12.74
C GLU A 101 -12.20 17.47 -13.13
N ARG A 102 -12.11 17.80 -13.62
CA ARG A 102 -11.29 18.16 -14.08
C ARG A 102 -10.84 18.97 -14.04
N ALA A 103 -10.89 19.31 -13.91
CA ALA A 103 -10.62 19.91 -13.83
C ALA A 103 -10.58 20.69 -13.47
N GLY A 104 -11.02 21.10 -13.33
CA GLY A 104 -11.12 21.69 -12.73
C GLY A 104 -10.96 22.25 -12.23
N GLY A 105 -11.16 22.61 -12.30
CA GLY A 105 -11.12 22.90 -11.61
C GLY A 105 -10.82 23.30 -11.13
N ARG A 106 -10.85 23.69 -11.18
CA ARG A 106 -10.64 23.91 -10.66
C ARG A 106 -10.30 24.34 -10.20
N ASN A 107 -10.29 24.60 -10.23
CA ASN A 107 -10.09 24.82 -9.71
C ASN A 107 -9.86 25.11 -9.17
N ARG A 108 -10.12 25.49 -9.19
CA ARG A 108 -9.97 25.69 -8.53
C ARG A 108 -9.72 25.97 -7.90
N GLY A 109 -9.80 26.14 -8.21
CA GLY A 109 -9.53 26.22 -7.43
C GLY A 109 -9.25 26.25 -6.92
N ARG A 110 -9.37 26.56 -7.07
CA ARG A 110 -9.12 26.41 -6.65
C ARG A 110 -8.78 26.28 -6.43
N SER A 111 -8.86 26.40 -6.85
CA SER A 111 -8.51 26.14 -6.63
C SER A 111 -8.28 26.26 -6.43
#